data_9eb2f99099917cc831a9dbdab15da4af
#
_entry.id   9eb2f99099917cc831a9dbdab15da4af
#
_cell.length_a   1.000
_cell.length_b   1.000
_cell.length_c   1.000
_cell.angle_alpha   90.00
_cell.angle_beta   90.00
_cell.angle_gamma   90.00
#
_symmetry.space_group_name_H-M   'P 1'
#
loop_
_entity.id
_entity.type
_entity.pdbx_description
1 polymer ?
#
loop_
_entity_poly.entity_id
_entity_poly.type
_entity_poly.pdbx_seq_one_letter_code
_entity_poly.pdbx_strand_id
1 'polypeptide(L)'
;MKDIFSPSGLLAKNIPFYEYRPEQEQMAGAVQQALALERFLIVEAGTGTGKTLAYLIPSVLSRKRVVVSTGTKTLQEQLFFKDVPLVQDKLGSPSARLL
;
A
#
# COMPACT_ATOMS: atom_id res chain seq x y z
N MET A 1 -3.72 -10.64 3.45
CA MET A 1 -2.56 -10.02 2.78
C MET A 1 -1.32 -10.91 2.64
N LYS A 2 -1.37 -12.12 3.14
CA LYS A 2 -0.24 -13.05 3.02
C LYS A 2 0.08 -13.44 1.58
N ASP A 3 -0.91 -13.60 0.74
CA ASP A 3 -0.74 -13.91 -0.68
C ASP A 3 -0.06 -12.78 -1.47
N ILE A 4 -0.01 -11.58 -0.93
CA ILE A 4 0.64 -10.43 -1.56
C ILE A 4 2.00 -10.13 -0.94
N PHE A 5 2.07 -10.03 0.39
CA PHE A 5 3.26 -9.56 1.09
C PHE A 5 4.21 -10.67 1.55
N SER A 6 3.80 -11.92 1.60
CA SER A 6 4.63 -13.01 2.11
C SER A 6 5.88 -13.25 1.25
N PRO A 7 6.87 -14.00 1.76
CA PRO A 7 8.08 -14.31 0.97
C PRO A 7 7.80 -15.03 -0.36
N SER A 8 6.65 -15.69 -0.49
CA SER A 8 6.22 -16.37 -1.71
C SER A 8 5.04 -15.66 -2.39
N GLY A 9 4.72 -14.46 -1.95
CA GLY A 9 3.56 -13.72 -2.44
C GLY A 9 3.79 -12.96 -3.74
N LEU A 10 2.79 -12.20 -4.13
CA LEU A 10 2.78 -11.47 -5.40
C LEU A 10 3.92 -10.47 -5.51
N LEU A 11 4.21 -9.72 -4.45
CA LEU A 11 5.29 -8.72 -4.48
C LEU A 11 6.65 -9.40 -4.62
N ALA A 12 6.88 -10.50 -3.91
CA ALA A 12 8.14 -11.23 -4.00
C ALA A 12 8.38 -11.78 -5.41
N LYS A 13 7.32 -12.19 -6.10
CA LYS A 13 7.41 -12.72 -7.46
C LYS A 13 7.65 -11.63 -8.51
N ASN A 14 7.25 -10.38 -8.24
CA ASN A 14 7.21 -9.32 -9.25
C ASN A 14 8.17 -8.16 -8.99
N ILE A 15 8.72 -8.04 -7.79
CA ILE A 15 9.63 -6.94 -7.44
C ILE A 15 11.02 -7.52 -7.18
N PRO A 16 12.04 -7.16 -8.00
CA PRO A 16 13.41 -7.57 -7.75
C PRO A 16 13.86 -7.09 -6.36
N PHE A 17 14.58 -7.93 -5.65
CA PHE A 17 15.13 -7.60 -4.32
C PHE A 17 14.05 -7.26 -3.28
N TYR A 18 12.83 -7.77 -3.47
CA TYR A 18 11.78 -7.60 -2.47
C TYR A 18 12.20 -8.21 -1.14
N GLU A 19 12.05 -7.41 -0.08
CA GLU A 19 12.37 -7.83 1.28
C GLU A 19 11.07 -8.00 2.06
N TYR A 20 10.82 -9.22 2.54
CA TYR A 20 9.65 -9.48 3.37
C TYR A 20 9.81 -8.83 4.74
N ARG A 21 8.80 -8.08 5.14
CA ARG A 21 8.73 -7.42 6.45
C ARG A 21 7.41 -7.77 7.10
N PRO A 22 7.43 -8.54 8.20
CA PRO A 22 6.19 -8.92 8.89
C PRO A 22 5.35 -7.72 9.32
N GLU A 23 5.98 -6.62 9.72
CA GLU A 23 5.29 -5.41 10.15
C GLU A 23 4.50 -4.77 8.99
N GLN A 24 5.05 -4.81 7.79
CA GLN A 24 4.38 -4.31 6.59
C GLN A 24 3.13 -5.14 6.28
N GLU A 25 3.25 -6.45 6.31
CA GLU A 25 2.13 -7.36 6.10
C GLU A 25 1.05 -7.16 7.15
N GLN A 26 1.44 -7.01 8.42
CA GLN A 26 0.52 -6.79 9.53
C GLN A 26 -0.24 -5.48 9.37
N MET A 27 0.45 -4.41 9.01
CA MET A 27 -0.18 -3.12 8.75
C MET A 27 -1.16 -3.21 7.59
N ALA A 28 -0.77 -3.86 6.50
CA ALA A 28 -1.64 -4.04 5.34
C ALA A 28 -2.92 -4.80 5.70
N GLY A 29 -2.81 -5.83 6.52
CA GLY A 29 -3.97 -6.57 7.02
C GLY A 29 -4.89 -5.72 7.87
N ALA A 30 -4.33 -4.88 8.74
CA ALA A 30 -5.11 -3.97 9.57
C ALA A 30 -5.84 -2.92 8.71
N VAL A 31 -5.18 -2.37 7.70
CA VAL A 31 -5.80 -1.42 6.76
C VAL A 31 -6.93 -2.08 5.98
N GLN A 32 -6.70 -3.29 5.48
CA GLN A 32 -7.72 -4.06 4.78
C GLN A 32 -8.97 -4.25 5.64
N GLN A 33 -8.79 -4.64 6.89
CA GLN A 33 -9.89 -4.86 7.81
C GLN A 33 -10.63 -3.57 8.14
N ALA A 34 -9.91 -2.48 8.37
CA ALA A 34 -10.50 -1.18 8.65
C ALA A 34 -11.36 -0.69 7.47
N LEU A 35 -10.88 -0.87 6.24
CA LEU A 35 -11.64 -0.53 5.03
C LEU A 35 -12.91 -1.39 4.90
N ALA A 36 -12.79 -2.68 5.13
CA ALA A 36 -13.92 -3.60 5.02
C ALA A 36 -15.01 -3.33 6.06
N LEU A 37 -14.61 -2.98 7.28
CA LEU A 37 -15.52 -2.74 8.39
C LEU A 37 -15.89 -1.26 8.57
N GLU A 38 -15.37 -0.40 7.72
CA GLU A 38 -15.60 1.06 7.78
C GLU A 38 -15.24 1.64 9.15
N ARG A 39 -14.06 1.31 9.63
CA ARG A 39 -13.55 1.73 10.94
C ARG A 39 -12.37 2.67 10.79
N PHE A 40 -12.13 3.46 11.84
CA PHE A 40 -10.92 4.26 11.95
C PHE A 40 -9.73 3.36 12.32
N LEU A 41 -8.56 3.72 11.81
CA LEU A 41 -7.31 3.04 12.14
C LEU A 41 -6.21 4.07 12.30
N ILE A 42 -5.48 3.99 13.39
CA ILE A 42 -4.27 4.78 13.62
C ILE A 42 -3.12 3.80 13.74
N VAL A 43 -2.09 3.99 12.92
CA VAL A 43 -0.92 3.11 12.91
C VAL A 43 0.33 3.97 13.14
N GLU A 44 1.15 3.54 14.08
CA GLU A 44 2.49 4.06 14.27
C GLU A 44 3.47 2.99 13.81
N ALA A 45 4.29 3.33 12.83
CA ALA A 45 5.29 2.41 12.29
C ALA A 45 6.59 3.16 12.04
N GLY A 46 7.71 2.52 12.38
CA GLY A 46 9.02 3.11 12.18
C GLY A 46 9.36 3.32 10.70
N THR A 47 10.37 4.16 10.43
CA THR A 47 10.88 4.36 9.09
C THR A 47 11.44 3.03 8.54
N GLY A 48 11.33 2.83 7.24
CA GLY A 48 11.83 1.63 6.59
C GLY A 48 10.95 0.40 6.70
N THR A 49 9.73 0.52 7.25
CA THR A 49 8.78 -0.60 7.34
C THR A 49 7.95 -0.79 6.07
N GLY A 50 8.07 0.11 5.11
CA GLY A 50 7.29 0.01 3.86
C GLY A 50 5.84 0.44 4.03
N LYS A 51 5.58 1.48 4.79
CA LYS A 51 4.23 1.96 5.09
C LYS A 51 3.40 2.27 3.86
N THR A 52 4.01 2.84 2.84
CA THR A 52 3.29 3.28 1.63
C THR A 52 2.59 2.11 0.97
N LEU A 53 3.29 1.03 0.68
CA LEU A 53 2.67 -0.15 0.08
C LEU A 53 1.67 -0.79 1.03
N ALA A 54 1.93 -0.76 2.32
CA ALA A 54 1.06 -1.36 3.33
C ALA A 54 -0.33 -0.73 3.38
N TYR A 55 -0.47 0.57 3.12
CA TYR A 55 -1.80 1.18 3.02
C TYR A 55 -2.31 1.29 1.59
N LEU A 56 -1.42 1.45 0.62
CA LEU A 56 -1.82 1.66 -0.77
C LEU A 56 -2.44 0.41 -1.39
N ILE A 57 -1.82 -0.75 -1.19
CA ILE A 57 -2.30 -2.00 -1.79
C ILE A 57 -3.69 -2.39 -1.31
N PRO A 58 -3.99 -2.44 0.01
CA PRO A 58 -5.37 -2.69 0.43
C PRO A 58 -6.35 -1.64 -0.05
N SER A 59 -5.93 -0.38 -0.16
CA SER A 59 -6.78 0.70 -0.67
C SER A 59 -7.18 0.45 -2.12
N VAL A 60 -6.23 0.06 -2.96
CA VAL A 60 -6.48 -0.29 -4.37
C VAL A 60 -7.40 -1.51 -4.46
N LEU A 61 -7.11 -2.55 -3.69
CA LEU A 61 -7.89 -3.78 -3.73
C LEU A 61 -9.31 -3.61 -3.21
N SER A 62 -9.55 -2.64 -2.35
CA SER A 62 -10.89 -2.38 -1.80
C SER A 62 -11.88 -1.86 -2.85
N ARG A 63 -11.38 -1.32 -3.95
CA ARG A 63 -12.16 -0.67 -5.02
C ARG A 63 -12.98 0.52 -4.52
N LYS A 64 -12.64 1.04 -3.35
CA LYS A 64 -13.28 2.22 -2.78
C LYS A 64 -12.59 3.48 -3.30
N ARG A 65 -13.31 4.58 -3.20
CA ARG A 65 -12.75 5.89 -3.48
C ARG A 65 -11.88 6.29 -2.30
N VAL A 66 -10.58 6.53 -2.54
CA VAL A 66 -9.61 6.78 -1.48
C VAL A 66 -8.88 8.10 -1.75
N VAL A 67 -8.74 8.92 -0.72
CA VAL A 67 -7.93 10.13 -0.75
C VAL A 67 -6.73 9.91 0.15
N VAL A 68 -5.54 10.11 -0.40
CA VAL A 68 -4.30 10.01 0.37
C VAL A 68 -3.73 11.41 0.54
N SER A 69 -3.54 11.80 1.79
CA SER A 69 -2.94 13.08 2.16
C SER A 69 -1.56 12.85 2.75
N THR A 70 -0.57 13.57 2.26
CA THR A 70 0.81 13.45 2.72
C THR A 70 1.28 14.76 3.35
N GLY A 71 2.31 14.66 4.22
CA GLY A 71 2.83 15.83 4.93
C GLY A 71 3.68 16.77 4.08
N THR A 72 4.19 16.30 2.93
CA THR A 72 5.06 17.12 2.07
C THR A 72 4.73 16.90 0.61
N LYS A 73 5.08 17.90 -0.21
CA LYS A 73 4.94 17.80 -1.66
C LYS A 73 5.83 16.70 -2.25
N THR A 74 7.02 16.53 -1.70
CA THR A 74 7.95 15.49 -2.13
C THR A 74 7.34 14.09 -1.94
N LEU A 75 6.74 13.82 -0.80
CA LEU A 75 6.07 12.55 -0.54
C LEU A 75 4.86 12.36 -1.46
N GLN A 76 4.11 13.42 -1.71
CA GLN A 76 2.97 13.39 -2.62
C GLN A 76 3.41 13.01 -4.04
N GLU A 77 4.46 13.62 -4.54
CA GLU A 77 5.00 13.33 -5.87
C GLU A 77 5.55 11.90 -5.95
N GLN A 78 6.26 11.44 -4.93
CA GLN A 78 6.77 10.08 -4.87
C GLN A 78 5.63 9.06 -4.93
N LEU A 79 4.57 9.30 -4.17
CA LEU A 79 3.41 8.43 -4.16
C LEU A 79 2.77 8.36 -5.55
N PHE A 80 2.50 9.51 -6.15
CA PHE A 80 1.77 9.58 -7.42
C PHE A 80 2.59 9.07 -8.60
N PHE A 81 3.89 9.45 -8.68
CA PHE A 81 4.72 9.14 -9.84
C PHE A 81 5.47 7.82 -9.73
N LYS A 82 5.65 7.27 -8.55
CA LYS A 82 6.41 6.04 -8.33
C LYS A 82 5.55 4.90 -7.78
N ASP A 83 4.90 5.12 -6.65
CA ASP A 83 4.24 4.04 -5.92
C ASP A 83 2.91 3.64 -6.55
N VAL A 84 2.08 4.59 -6.94
CA VAL A 84 0.79 4.30 -7.59
C VAL A 84 0.98 3.58 -8.92
N PRO A 85 1.88 4.03 -9.83
CA PRO A 85 2.12 3.29 -11.07
C PRO A 85 2.61 1.86 -10.84
N LEU A 86 3.46 1.65 -9.84
CA LEU A 86 3.94 0.31 -9.50
C LEU A 86 2.78 -0.62 -9.10
N VAL A 87 1.89 -0.13 -8.25
CA VAL A 87 0.74 -0.91 -7.80
C VAL A 87 -0.24 -1.15 -8.95
N GLN A 88 -0.49 -0.14 -9.78
CA GLN A 88 -1.34 -0.28 -10.96
C GLN A 88 -0.82 -1.34 -11.91
N ASP A 89 0.48 -1.35 -12.16
CA ASP A 89 1.13 -2.31 -13.06
C ASP A 89 1.01 -3.75 -12.53
N LYS A 90 1.16 -3.95 -11.23
CA LYS A 90 1.20 -5.29 -10.61
C LYS A 90 -0.15 -5.86 -10.22
N LEU A 91 -1.12 -5.01 -9.91
CA LEU A 91 -2.41 -5.45 -9.36
C LEU A 91 -3.61 -5.08 -10.24
N GLY A 92 -3.38 -4.48 -11.41
CA GLY A 92 -4.46 -3.94 -12.23
C GLY A 92 -4.90 -2.57 -11.71
N SER A 93 -5.63 -1.80 -12.52
CA SER A 93 -5.63 -0.38 -12.26
C SER A 93 -6.95 0.23 -11.84
N PRO A 94 -6.96 0.90 -10.69
CA PRO A 94 -7.82 2.06 -10.52
C PRO A 94 -7.19 3.29 -11.15
N SER A 95 -8.01 4.27 -11.51
CA SER A 95 -7.49 5.58 -11.91
C SER A 95 -7.05 6.37 -10.67
N ALA A 96 -6.01 7.18 -10.85
CA ALA A 96 -5.51 8.04 -9.79
C ALA A 96 -5.31 9.45 -10.31
N ARG A 97 -5.48 10.43 -9.45
CA ARG A 97 -5.28 11.85 -9.78
C ARG A 97 -4.48 12.54 -8.69
N LEU A 98 -3.61 13.42 -9.11
CA LEU A 98 -2.94 14.36 -8.24
C LEU A 98 -3.82 15.61 -8.10
N LEU A 99 -4.12 15.99 -6.89
CA LEU A 99 -4.92 17.17 -6.59
C LEU A 99 -4.05 18.36 -6.20
#